data_e1dae4d797a7c08059e1f31dd403c411
#
_entry.id   e1dae4d797a7c08059e1f31dd403c411
#
_cell.length_a   1.000
_cell.length_b   1.000
_cell.length_c   1.000
_cell.angle_alpha   90.00
_cell.angle_beta   90.00
_cell.angle_gamma   90.00
#
_symmetry.space_group_name_H-M   'P 1'
#
loop_
_entity.id
_entity.type
_entity.pdbx_description
1 polymer ?
#
loop_
_entity_poly.entity_id
_entity_poly.type
_entity_poly.pdbx_seq_one_letter_code
_entity_poly.pdbx_strand_id
1 'polypeptide(L)'
;MQRDEQIFDLILDEQDRQIHGIELIASENFVSDQLMEAAGSCLTNKYAEGYPGKRYYGGCEVVDIVEQIAIDRAKALFGAEYVNVQPHSGSQANTAVFAACLKPGDTILGFDLSHGGHLTHGSPVNFSGKLYRPVFYGVEEETGVLNYDKIQEIALREKPK
;
A
#
# COMPACT_ATOMS: atom_id res chain seq x y z
N MET A 1 -2.09 33.98 10.04
CA MET A 1 -1.37 33.54 8.82
C MET A 1 -2.36 33.72 7.66
N GLN A 2 -1.95 34.33 6.58
CA GLN A 2 -2.83 34.49 5.41
C GLN A 2 -3.01 33.12 4.72
N ARG A 3 -4.21 32.83 4.25
CA ARG A 3 -4.52 31.61 3.52
C ARG A 3 -3.78 31.63 2.18
N ASP A 4 -3.22 30.51 1.78
CA ASP A 4 -2.63 30.32 0.45
C ASP A 4 -3.73 30.05 -0.57
N GLU A 5 -4.31 31.11 -1.11
CA GLU A 5 -5.44 31.01 -2.04
C GLU A 5 -5.09 30.20 -3.29
N GLN A 6 -3.86 30.29 -3.77
CA GLN A 6 -3.41 29.53 -4.95
C GLN A 6 -3.58 28.01 -4.77
N ILE A 7 -3.19 27.48 -3.61
CA ILE A 7 -3.34 26.03 -3.32
C ILE A 7 -4.79 25.66 -3.08
N PHE A 8 -5.54 26.52 -2.38
CA PHE A 8 -6.93 26.19 -2.07
C PHE A 8 -7.85 26.31 -3.28
N ASP A 9 -7.56 27.19 -4.23
CA ASP A 9 -8.27 27.24 -5.52
C ASP A 9 -8.00 25.96 -6.34
N LEU A 10 -6.76 25.48 -6.40
CA LEU A 10 -6.42 24.21 -7.07
C LEU A 10 -7.09 22.98 -6.42
N ILE A 11 -7.30 23.00 -5.10
CA ILE A 11 -8.06 21.95 -4.42
C ILE A 11 -9.53 21.96 -4.86
N LEU A 12 -10.12 23.13 -5.04
CA LEU A 12 -11.49 23.24 -5.55
C LEU A 12 -11.58 22.79 -7.02
N ASP A 13 -10.62 23.16 -7.84
CA ASP A 13 -10.54 22.70 -9.23
C ASP A 13 -10.43 21.17 -9.32
N GLU A 14 -9.62 20.56 -8.47
CA GLU A 14 -9.49 19.09 -8.40
C GLU A 14 -10.78 18.43 -7.89
N GLN A 15 -11.46 19.05 -6.93
CA GLN A 15 -12.77 18.55 -6.47
C GLN A 15 -13.80 18.58 -7.62
N ASP A 16 -13.83 19.66 -8.39
CA ASP A 16 -14.71 19.79 -9.55
C ASP A 16 -14.36 18.73 -10.62
N ARG A 17 -13.08 18.51 -10.89
CA ARG A 17 -12.61 17.45 -11.80
C ARG A 17 -13.10 16.07 -11.35
N GLN A 18 -12.99 15.75 -10.06
CA GLN A 18 -13.42 14.47 -9.53
C GLN A 18 -14.95 14.27 -9.60
N ILE A 19 -15.73 15.34 -9.36
CA ILE A 19 -17.20 15.27 -9.42
C ILE A 19 -17.69 15.03 -10.86
N HIS A 20 -17.04 15.62 -11.86
CA HIS A 20 -17.46 15.56 -13.25
C HIS A 20 -16.72 14.51 -14.09
N GLY A 21 -15.65 13.93 -13.55
CA GLY A 21 -14.86 12.88 -14.20
C GLY A 21 -15.42 11.48 -13.95
N ILE A 22 -15.18 10.58 -14.91
CA ILE A 22 -15.40 9.15 -14.73
C ILE A 22 -14.04 8.51 -14.51
N GLU A 23 -13.79 8.02 -13.29
CA GLU A 23 -12.54 7.36 -12.95
C GLU A 23 -12.59 5.88 -13.32
N LEU A 24 -11.69 5.44 -14.22
CA LEU A 24 -11.59 4.05 -14.68
C LEU A 24 -10.34 3.33 -14.18
N ILE A 25 -9.52 3.99 -13.36
CA ILE A 25 -8.34 3.38 -12.74
C ILE A 25 -8.78 2.56 -11.54
N ALA A 26 -8.69 1.24 -11.62
CA ALA A 26 -9.21 0.31 -10.62
C ALA A 26 -8.58 0.47 -9.21
N SER A 27 -7.41 1.09 -9.11
CA SER A 27 -6.72 1.35 -7.84
C SER A 27 -7.13 2.66 -7.16
N GLU A 28 -7.92 3.50 -7.82
CA GLU A 28 -8.42 4.74 -7.22
C GLU A 28 -9.74 4.51 -6.47
N ASN A 29 -9.91 5.23 -5.37
CA ASN A 29 -11.09 5.15 -4.52
C ASN A 29 -11.42 6.52 -3.93
N PHE A 30 -12.70 6.88 -3.97
CA PHE A 30 -13.21 8.07 -3.31
C PHE A 30 -13.42 7.78 -1.82
N VAL A 31 -12.64 8.45 -0.98
CA VAL A 31 -12.76 8.32 0.48
C VAL A 31 -13.91 9.19 1.01
N SER A 32 -14.40 8.87 2.21
CA SER A 32 -15.43 9.68 2.87
C SER A 32 -14.86 11.01 3.38
N ASP A 33 -15.73 12.03 3.48
CA ASP A 33 -15.37 13.33 4.07
C ASP A 33 -14.77 13.17 5.47
N GLN A 34 -15.30 12.22 6.26
CA GLN A 34 -14.79 11.91 7.59
C GLN A 34 -13.33 11.42 7.57
N LEU A 35 -12.94 10.67 6.55
CA LEU A 35 -11.55 10.23 6.41
C LEU A 35 -10.64 11.42 6.06
N MET A 36 -11.08 12.30 5.15
CA MET A 36 -10.34 13.51 4.79
C MET A 36 -10.19 14.46 5.99
N GLU A 37 -11.25 14.63 6.79
CA GLU A 37 -11.21 15.42 8.03
C GLU A 37 -10.19 14.85 9.02
N ALA A 38 -10.19 13.54 9.24
CA ALA A 38 -9.24 12.89 10.13
C ALA A 38 -7.78 13.03 9.65
N ALA A 39 -7.54 12.84 8.34
CA ALA A 39 -6.21 12.95 7.73
C ALA A 39 -5.64 14.37 7.79
N GLY A 40 -6.50 15.40 7.65
CA GLY A 40 -6.13 16.82 7.73
C GLY A 40 -6.20 17.42 9.14
N SER A 41 -6.33 16.61 10.19
CA SER A 41 -6.51 17.07 11.57
C SER A 41 -5.18 17.43 12.25
N CYS A 42 -5.27 17.90 13.50
CA CYS A 42 -4.11 18.20 14.34
C CYS A 42 -3.20 16.98 14.64
N LEU A 43 -3.69 15.76 14.38
CA LEU A 43 -2.87 14.54 14.47
C LEU A 43 -1.66 14.60 13.54
N THR A 44 -1.75 15.32 12.43
CA THR A 44 -0.65 15.59 11.50
C THR A 44 0.57 16.25 12.16
N ASN A 45 0.38 17.01 13.24
CA ASN A 45 1.44 17.70 13.95
C ASN A 45 2.27 16.78 14.89
N LYS A 46 1.76 15.58 15.19
CA LYS A 46 2.39 14.75 16.21
C LYS A 46 3.41 13.77 15.62
N TYR A 47 4.65 13.93 16.05
CA TYR A 47 5.73 12.98 15.80
C TYR A 47 5.64 11.82 16.80
N ALA A 48 5.39 10.60 16.31
CA ALA A 48 5.05 9.44 17.14
C ALA A 48 5.85 8.18 16.74
N GLU A 49 7.17 8.31 16.61
CA GLU A 49 8.06 7.20 16.32
C GLU A 49 7.98 6.11 17.40
N GLY A 50 7.98 4.86 16.99
CA GLY A 50 7.76 3.70 17.86
C GLY A 50 6.35 3.13 17.71
N TYR A 51 5.87 2.41 18.71
CA TYR A 51 4.57 1.75 18.73
C TYR A 51 3.73 2.20 19.92
N PRO A 52 2.42 1.99 19.96
CA PRO A 52 1.58 2.29 21.11
C PRO A 52 2.18 1.77 22.41
N GLY A 53 2.31 2.63 23.41
CA GLY A 53 2.93 2.34 24.70
C GLY A 53 4.46 2.16 24.68
N LYS A 54 5.10 2.26 23.51
CA LYS A 54 6.56 2.13 23.33
C LYS A 54 7.08 3.20 22.36
N ARG A 55 6.84 4.46 22.68
CA ARG A 55 7.27 5.62 21.87
C ARG A 55 8.64 6.13 22.30
N TYR A 56 9.35 6.72 21.36
CA TYR A 56 10.61 7.41 21.64
C TYR A 56 10.40 8.82 22.17
N TYR A 57 9.18 9.39 22.03
CA TYR A 57 8.86 10.77 22.42
C TYR A 57 7.62 10.81 23.32
N GLY A 58 7.57 11.83 24.18
CA GLY A 58 6.40 12.09 25.02
C GLY A 58 5.21 12.69 24.27
N GLY A 59 4.06 12.77 24.94
CA GLY A 59 2.82 13.35 24.41
C GLY A 59 2.13 12.48 23.36
N CYS A 60 2.29 11.17 23.43
CA CYS A 60 1.71 10.22 22.49
C CYS A 60 0.44 9.53 22.99
N GLU A 61 -0.06 9.90 24.14
CA GLU A 61 -1.17 9.23 24.83
C GLU A 61 -2.44 9.15 23.95
N VAL A 62 -2.72 10.22 23.22
CA VAL A 62 -3.89 10.27 22.31
C VAL A 62 -3.63 9.50 21.01
N VAL A 63 -2.47 9.70 20.37
CA VAL A 63 -2.14 8.97 19.12
C VAL A 63 -1.98 7.47 19.34
N ASP A 64 -1.57 7.06 20.54
CA ASP A 64 -1.53 5.63 20.91
C ASP A 64 -2.91 5.01 20.86
N ILE A 65 -3.92 5.72 21.36
CA ILE A 65 -5.32 5.26 21.30
C ILE A 65 -5.81 5.21 19.86
N VAL A 66 -5.51 6.22 19.06
CA VAL A 66 -5.90 6.28 17.64
C VAL A 66 -5.29 5.11 16.86
N GLU A 67 -3.99 4.86 17.03
CA GLU A 67 -3.30 3.75 16.36
C GLU A 67 -3.81 2.40 16.85
N GLN A 68 -4.07 2.24 18.14
CA GLN A 68 -4.64 1.00 18.70
C GLN A 68 -6.04 0.70 18.14
N ILE A 69 -6.90 1.73 18.01
CA ILE A 69 -8.21 1.58 17.39
C ILE A 69 -8.08 1.11 15.93
N ALA A 70 -7.13 1.66 15.17
CA ALA A 70 -6.88 1.24 13.80
C ALA A 70 -6.42 -0.24 13.73
N ILE A 71 -5.52 -0.65 14.61
CA ILE A 71 -5.05 -2.04 14.72
C ILE A 71 -6.22 -2.98 15.04
N ASP A 72 -7.03 -2.65 16.03
CA ASP A 72 -8.13 -3.50 16.48
C ASP A 72 -9.21 -3.65 15.41
N ARG A 73 -9.55 -2.55 14.72
CA ARG A 73 -10.49 -2.57 13.60
C ARG A 73 -9.96 -3.38 12.40
N ALA A 74 -8.68 -3.24 12.06
CA ALA A 74 -8.08 -4.04 10.99
C ALA A 74 -8.02 -5.52 11.36
N LYS A 75 -7.69 -5.88 12.61
CA LYS A 75 -7.79 -7.26 13.10
C LYS A 75 -9.20 -7.83 12.95
N ALA A 76 -10.22 -7.07 13.36
CA ALA A 76 -11.61 -7.50 13.27
C ALA A 76 -12.07 -7.66 11.81
N LEU A 77 -11.67 -6.71 10.93
CA LEU A 77 -12.06 -6.71 9.52
C LEU A 77 -11.47 -7.89 8.73
N PHE A 78 -10.19 -8.18 8.97
CA PHE A 78 -9.45 -9.21 8.21
C PHE A 78 -9.34 -10.54 8.94
N GLY A 79 -9.82 -10.67 10.17
CA GLY A 79 -9.63 -11.86 10.99
C GLY A 79 -8.16 -12.12 11.30
N ALA A 80 -7.34 -11.07 11.34
CA ALA A 80 -5.88 -11.18 11.48
C ALA A 80 -5.48 -11.21 12.96
N GLU A 81 -4.49 -12.06 13.27
CA GLU A 81 -3.90 -12.12 14.62
C GLU A 81 -2.95 -10.95 14.87
N TYR A 82 -2.17 -10.56 13.86
CA TYR A 82 -1.21 -9.46 13.92
C TYR A 82 -1.49 -8.44 12.83
N VAL A 83 -1.41 -7.15 13.17
CA VAL A 83 -1.63 -6.04 12.25
C VAL A 83 -0.62 -4.92 12.54
N ASN A 84 -0.06 -4.37 11.49
CA ASN A 84 0.71 -3.13 11.52
C ASN A 84 0.05 -2.12 10.59
N VAL A 85 -0.35 -0.96 11.13
CA VAL A 85 -1.06 0.11 10.41
C VAL A 85 -0.15 1.31 10.09
N GLN A 86 1.14 1.21 10.34
CA GLN A 86 2.08 2.33 10.15
C GLN A 86 2.55 2.57 8.72
N PRO A 87 2.56 1.59 7.79
CA PRO A 87 2.96 1.89 6.42
C PRO A 87 2.12 3.01 5.80
N HIS A 88 2.79 4.00 5.21
CA HIS A 88 2.11 5.13 4.57
C HIS A 88 1.54 4.82 3.18
N SER A 89 1.89 3.65 2.62
CA SER A 89 1.44 3.21 1.29
C SER A 89 1.53 1.69 1.14
N GLY A 90 0.81 1.14 0.16
CA GLY A 90 0.94 -0.27 -0.21
C GLY A 90 2.37 -0.64 -0.63
N SER A 91 3.08 0.26 -1.30
CA SER A 91 4.50 0.03 -1.67
C SER A 91 5.39 -0.09 -0.43
N GLN A 92 5.18 0.72 0.60
CA GLN A 92 5.93 0.61 1.86
C GLN A 92 5.56 -0.68 2.61
N ALA A 93 4.28 -1.05 2.64
CA ALA A 93 3.84 -2.30 3.24
C ALA A 93 4.51 -3.51 2.56
N ASN A 94 4.53 -3.56 1.23
CA ASN A 94 5.20 -4.60 0.47
C ASN A 94 6.72 -4.60 0.72
N THR A 95 7.35 -3.41 0.78
CA THR A 95 8.78 -3.31 1.10
C THR A 95 9.10 -3.89 2.47
N ALA A 96 8.27 -3.60 3.46
CA ALA A 96 8.45 -4.13 4.82
C ALA A 96 8.35 -5.66 4.85
N VAL A 97 7.38 -6.25 4.14
CA VAL A 97 7.23 -7.70 4.03
C VAL A 97 8.44 -8.32 3.32
N PHE A 98 8.88 -7.75 2.21
CA PHE A 98 10.05 -8.24 1.48
C PHE A 98 11.31 -8.18 2.33
N ALA A 99 11.55 -7.05 3.02
CA ALA A 99 12.70 -6.90 3.90
C ALA A 99 12.69 -7.88 5.09
N ALA A 100 11.52 -8.24 5.59
CA ALA A 100 11.38 -9.19 6.68
C ALA A 100 11.59 -10.65 6.22
N CYS A 101 11.16 -10.99 5.01
CA CYS A 101 11.10 -12.39 4.54
C CYS A 101 12.25 -12.77 3.58
N LEU A 102 12.88 -11.80 2.92
CA LEU A 102 13.78 -12.02 1.79
C LEU A 102 15.16 -11.40 2.02
N LYS A 103 16.12 -11.94 1.30
CA LYS A 103 17.46 -11.35 1.13
C LYS A 103 17.65 -10.88 -0.32
N PRO A 104 18.48 -9.86 -0.56
CA PRO A 104 18.84 -9.47 -1.93
C PRO A 104 19.27 -10.67 -2.77
N GLY A 105 18.71 -10.80 -3.98
CA GLY A 105 18.93 -11.93 -4.87
C GLY A 105 17.96 -13.10 -4.72
N ASP A 106 17.15 -13.16 -3.67
CA ASP A 106 16.11 -14.19 -3.55
C ASP A 106 15.10 -14.09 -4.71
N THR A 107 14.58 -15.23 -5.13
CA THR A 107 13.58 -15.30 -6.19
C THR A 107 12.20 -14.96 -5.65
N ILE A 108 11.49 -14.10 -6.38
CA ILE A 108 10.08 -13.79 -6.14
C ILE A 108 9.24 -14.17 -7.36
N LEU A 109 8.02 -14.63 -7.14
CA LEU A 109 7.04 -14.89 -8.19
C LEU A 109 5.97 -13.79 -8.14
N GLY A 110 5.91 -12.97 -9.17
CA GLY A 110 5.02 -11.82 -9.25
C GLY A 110 4.07 -11.89 -10.42
N PHE A 111 2.95 -11.19 -10.31
CA PHE A 111 2.04 -11.00 -11.43
C PHE A 111 2.62 -9.97 -12.40
N ASP A 112 2.62 -10.31 -13.69
CA ASP A 112 3.21 -9.46 -14.73
C ASP A 112 2.54 -8.09 -14.80
N LEU A 113 3.35 -7.03 -14.86
CA LEU A 113 2.87 -5.64 -14.91
C LEU A 113 1.97 -5.39 -16.12
N SER A 114 2.30 -5.98 -17.27
CA SER A 114 1.52 -5.85 -18.51
C SER A 114 0.15 -6.51 -18.45
N HIS A 115 -0.05 -7.41 -17.49
CA HIS A 115 -1.31 -8.11 -17.25
C HIS A 115 -2.07 -7.59 -16.02
N GLY A 116 -1.66 -6.44 -15.47
CA GLY A 116 -2.30 -5.82 -14.31
C GLY A 116 -1.56 -6.00 -12.99
N GLY A 117 -0.33 -6.51 -13.02
CA GLY A 117 0.52 -6.59 -11.85
C GLY A 117 0.92 -5.22 -11.30
N HIS A 118 1.28 -5.16 -10.02
CA HIS A 118 1.76 -3.94 -9.38
C HIS A 118 3.29 -3.77 -9.62
N LEU A 119 3.77 -2.52 -9.59
CA LEU A 119 5.21 -2.23 -9.70
C LEU A 119 6.06 -3.00 -8.68
N THR A 120 5.55 -3.19 -7.46
CA THR A 120 6.24 -3.94 -6.40
C THR A 120 6.26 -5.46 -6.61
N HIS A 121 5.68 -5.97 -7.69
CA HIS A 121 5.75 -7.39 -8.05
C HIS A 121 7.02 -7.79 -8.82
N GLY A 122 8.04 -6.96 -8.82
CA GLY A 122 9.32 -7.26 -9.46
C GLY A 122 9.64 -6.40 -10.69
N SER A 123 8.92 -5.29 -10.91
CA SER A 123 9.23 -4.38 -12.01
C SER A 123 10.68 -3.88 -11.93
N PRO A 124 11.44 -3.85 -13.06
CA PRO A 124 12.85 -3.46 -13.05
C PRO A 124 13.08 -2.01 -12.62
N VAL A 125 12.07 -1.14 -12.68
CA VAL A 125 12.16 0.24 -12.19
C VAL A 125 11.88 0.37 -10.70
N ASN A 126 11.35 -0.67 -10.08
CA ASN A 126 10.99 -0.72 -8.66
C ASN A 126 12.08 -1.39 -7.81
N PHE A 127 12.08 -1.13 -6.49
CA PHE A 127 13.00 -1.79 -5.55
C PHE A 127 12.95 -3.31 -5.67
N SER A 128 11.77 -3.88 -5.88
CA SER A 128 11.55 -5.32 -5.95
C SER A 128 12.27 -5.98 -7.13
N GLY A 129 12.31 -5.32 -8.29
CA GLY A 129 13.07 -5.81 -9.45
C GLY A 129 14.57 -5.51 -9.41
N LYS A 130 14.98 -4.52 -8.56
CA LYS A 130 16.40 -4.16 -8.40
C LYS A 130 17.11 -5.02 -7.35
N LEU A 131 16.41 -5.43 -6.31
CA LEU A 131 16.99 -6.16 -5.18
C LEU A 131 16.81 -7.67 -5.28
N TYR A 132 15.74 -8.13 -5.92
CA TYR A 132 15.35 -9.54 -6.00
C TYR A 132 15.39 -10.05 -7.43
N ARG A 133 15.32 -11.37 -7.61
CA ARG A 133 15.21 -12.01 -8.92
C ARG A 133 13.72 -12.28 -9.23
N PRO A 134 13.04 -11.40 -9.98
CA PRO A 134 11.64 -11.59 -10.29
C PRO A 134 11.45 -12.66 -11.38
N VAL A 135 10.45 -13.47 -11.19
CA VAL A 135 9.85 -14.36 -12.20
C VAL A 135 8.38 -13.98 -12.29
N PHE A 136 7.81 -14.04 -13.47
CA PHE A 136 6.45 -13.55 -13.68
C PHE A 136 5.51 -14.66 -14.12
N TYR A 137 4.26 -14.53 -13.71
CA TYR A 137 3.11 -15.20 -14.27
C TYR A 137 2.09 -14.17 -14.76
N GLY A 138 1.23 -14.56 -15.67
CA GLY A 138 0.22 -13.67 -16.27
C GLY A 138 -1.04 -14.43 -16.61
N VAL A 139 -1.93 -13.75 -17.32
CA VAL A 139 -3.13 -14.36 -17.90
C VAL A 139 -2.82 -15.02 -19.24
N GLU A 140 -3.63 -16.01 -19.62
CA GLU A 140 -3.60 -16.59 -20.97
C GLU A 140 -4.09 -15.56 -21.98
N GLU A 141 -3.37 -15.37 -23.07
CA GLU A 141 -3.67 -14.37 -24.09
C GLU A 141 -5.06 -14.58 -24.72
N GLU A 142 -5.43 -15.85 -24.96
CA GLU A 142 -6.70 -16.18 -25.62
C GLU A 142 -7.93 -16.02 -24.72
N THR A 143 -7.79 -16.25 -23.43
CA THR A 143 -8.91 -16.32 -22.49
C THR A 143 -8.96 -15.16 -21.48
N GLY A 144 -7.86 -14.46 -21.28
CA GLY A 144 -7.72 -13.44 -20.25
C GLY A 144 -7.76 -13.97 -18.81
N VAL A 145 -7.68 -15.30 -18.61
CA VAL A 145 -7.74 -15.93 -17.28
C VAL A 145 -6.39 -16.49 -16.85
N LEU A 146 -6.23 -16.65 -15.52
CA LEU A 146 -5.06 -17.29 -14.94
C LEU A 146 -5.08 -18.80 -15.21
N ASN A 147 -3.93 -19.34 -15.63
CA ASN A 147 -3.71 -20.77 -15.73
C ASN A 147 -2.90 -21.24 -14.51
N TYR A 148 -3.58 -21.82 -13.53
CA TYR A 148 -2.96 -22.24 -12.27
C TYR A 148 -1.94 -23.38 -12.45
N ASP A 149 -2.11 -24.25 -13.45
CA ASP A 149 -1.15 -25.31 -13.73
C ASP A 149 0.18 -24.72 -14.22
N LYS A 150 0.15 -23.73 -15.10
CA LYS A 150 1.34 -23.00 -15.52
C LYS A 150 2.00 -22.24 -14.38
N ILE A 151 1.21 -21.61 -13.50
CA ILE A 151 1.74 -20.93 -12.31
C ILE A 151 2.46 -21.92 -11.40
N GLN A 152 1.85 -23.09 -11.18
CA GLN A 152 2.46 -24.17 -10.39
C GLN A 152 3.76 -24.67 -11.04
N GLU A 153 3.79 -24.88 -12.33
CA GLU A 153 4.99 -25.29 -13.07
C GLU A 153 6.13 -24.28 -12.89
N ILE A 154 5.83 -22.97 -13.06
CA ILE A 154 6.80 -21.89 -12.83
C ILE A 154 7.31 -21.93 -11.38
N ALA A 155 6.40 -22.03 -10.41
CA ALA A 155 6.76 -22.05 -8.99
C ALA A 155 7.66 -23.24 -8.62
N LEU A 156 7.35 -24.42 -9.15
CA LEU A 156 8.15 -25.63 -8.92
C LEU A 156 9.54 -25.56 -9.56
N ARG A 157 9.63 -24.96 -10.75
CA ARG A 157 10.89 -24.77 -11.49
C ARG A 157 11.78 -23.72 -10.84
N GLU A 158 11.21 -22.55 -10.57
CA GLU A 158 11.97 -21.37 -10.12
C GLU A 158 12.13 -21.29 -8.60
N LYS A 159 11.33 -22.03 -7.85
CA LYS A 159 11.35 -22.12 -6.38
C LYS A 159 11.41 -20.76 -5.71
N PRO A 160 10.42 -19.87 -5.95
CA PRO A 160 10.38 -18.55 -5.32
C PRO A 160 10.31 -18.70 -3.80
N LYS A 161 10.94 -17.74 -3.11
CA LYS A 161 11.02 -17.71 -1.65
C LYS A 161 9.68 -17.31 -1.01
#